data_a6cd9e1a4886bfb8c0628872ece62782
#
_entry.id   a6cd9e1a4886bfb8c0628872ece62782
#
_cell.length_a   1.000
_cell.length_b   1.000
_cell.length_c   1.000
_cell.angle_alpha   90.00
_cell.angle_beta   90.00
_cell.angle_gamma   90.00
#
_symmetry.space_group_name_H-M   'P 1'
#
loop_
_entity.id
_entity.type
_entity.pdbx_description
1 polymer ?
#
loop_
_entity_poly.entity_id
_entity_poly.type
_entity_poly.pdbx_seq_one_letter_code
_entity_poly.pdbx_strand_id
1 'polypeptide(L)'
;MSFDLIIKNGTVILENEARVVDIAVKGGKIAAIGQDLGDAKEVMDASGLVVSPGMVDAHTHISEPGRSHWEGYETGTRAAAKGGITTMIEMPLNQLPATVDRASIELKFDAAKGKLTIDAAQLGGLVSYNIDRLHELDEVGVVGFRS
;
A
#
# COMPACT_ATOMS: atom_id res chain seq x y z
N MET A 1 -6.22 7.02 29.52
CA MET A 1 -5.17 7.12 28.46
C MET A 1 -5.85 7.61 27.19
N SER A 2 -5.33 8.71 26.60
CA SER A 2 -5.92 9.32 25.40
C SER A 2 -5.46 8.57 24.14
N PHE A 3 -6.35 8.42 23.16
CA PHE A 3 -6.03 7.94 21.82
C PHE A 3 -5.33 9.02 20.97
N ASP A 4 -4.72 8.66 19.87
CA ASP A 4 -4.12 9.63 18.96
C ASP A 4 -5.18 10.22 18.03
N LEU A 5 -6.10 9.38 17.54
CA LEU A 5 -7.22 9.77 16.67
C LEU A 5 -8.45 8.95 17.05
N ILE A 6 -9.63 9.58 17.00
CA ILE A 6 -10.93 8.87 16.95
C ILE A 6 -11.67 9.33 15.69
N ILE A 7 -12.10 8.36 14.87
CA ILE A 7 -13.02 8.57 13.74
C ILE A 7 -14.41 8.26 14.27
N LYS A 8 -15.33 9.25 14.26
CA LYS A 8 -16.66 9.16 14.85
C LYS A 8 -17.77 9.10 13.80
N ASN A 9 -18.88 8.47 14.18
CA ASN A 9 -20.17 8.53 13.49
C ASN A 9 -20.17 7.93 12.06
N GLY A 10 -19.09 7.31 11.59
CA GLY A 10 -19.02 6.72 10.27
C GLY A 10 -19.70 5.35 10.18
N THR A 11 -20.19 5.00 9.00
CA THR A 11 -20.60 3.61 8.72
C THR A 11 -19.33 2.79 8.46
N VAL A 12 -18.89 2.06 9.47
CA VAL A 12 -17.67 1.25 9.42
C VAL A 12 -17.93 -0.10 8.77
N ILE A 13 -17.13 -0.45 7.77
CA ILE A 13 -17.16 -1.76 7.13
C ILE A 13 -16.29 -2.71 7.95
N LEU A 14 -16.93 -3.69 8.57
CA LEU A 14 -16.33 -4.78 9.33
C LEU A 14 -16.36 -6.08 8.51
N GLU A 15 -15.74 -7.13 9.00
CA GLU A 15 -15.61 -8.41 8.28
C GLU A 15 -16.96 -8.98 7.79
N ASN A 16 -18.01 -8.88 8.60
CA ASN A 16 -19.30 -9.50 8.30
C ASN A 16 -20.49 -8.53 8.34
N GLU A 17 -20.26 -7.26 8.62
CA GLU A 17 -21.33 -6.26 8.76
C GLU A 17 -20.84 -4.85 8.45
N ALA A 18 -21.76 -3.94 8.18
CA ALA A 18 -21.54 -2.50 8.18
C ALA A 18 -22.34 -1.88 9.33
N ARG A 19 -21.69 -1.08 10.16
CA ARG A 19 -22.28 -0.55 11.38
C ARG A 19 -21.78 0.85 11.70
N VAL A 20 -22.69 1.71 12.22
CA VAL A 20 -22.30 3.05 12.72
C VAL A 20 -21.63 2.89 14.07
N VAL A 21 -20.31 3.05 14.08
CA VAL A 21 -19.45 2.96 15.27
C VAL A 21 -18.24 3.87 15.12
N ASP A 22 -17.56 4.12 16.22
CA ASP A 22 -16.30 4.88 16.23
C ASP A 22 -15.09 3.94 16.13
N ILE A 23 -13.99 4.47 15.59
CA ILE A 23 -12.70 3.79 15.54
C ILE A 23 -11.68 4.63 16.29
N ALA A 24 -11.02 4.05 17.28
CA ALA A 24 -9.92 4.68 17.99
C ALA A 24 -8.57 4.14 17.50
N VAL A 25 -7.64 5.06 17.22
CA VAL A 25 -6.28 4.76 16.76
C VAL A 25 -5.28 5.19 17.84
N LYS A 26 -4.29 4.34 18.08
CA LYS A 26 -3.16 4.62 18.97
C LYS A 26 -1.88 3.99 18.43
N GLY A 27 -0.82 4.81 18.35
CA GLY A 27 0.47 4.35 17.83
C GLY A 27 0.39 3.80 16.39
N GLY A 28 -0.45 4.41 15.54
CA GLY A 28 -0.65 3.99 14.14
C GLY A 28 -1.45 2.70 13.95
N LYS A 29 -2.10 2.19 15.00
CA LYS A 29 -2.91 0.96 14.95
C LYS A 29 -4.33 1.20 15.45
N ILE A 30 -5.30 0.48 14.90
CA ILE A 30 -6.65 0.43 15.45
C ILE A 30 -6.57 -0.20 16.84
N ALA A 31 -6.93 0.58 17.86
CA ALA A 31 -6.87 0.17 19.26
C ALA A 31 -8.24 -0.24 19.82
N ALA A 32 -9.32 0.32 19.28
CA ALA A 32 -10.69 -0.05 19.66
C ALA A 32 -11.68 0.30 18.55
N ILE A 33 -12.78 -0.45 18.49
CA ILE A 33 -13.94 -0.18 17.64
C ILE A 33 -15.17 -0.30 18.55
N GLY A 34 -16.02 0.71 18.59
CA GLY A 34 -17.21 0.72 19.45
C GLY A 34 -17.82 2.11 19.56
N GLN A 35 -18.55 2.35 20.65
CA GLN A 35 -19.10 3.66 20.98
C GLN A 35 -18.48 4.18 22.28
N ASP A 36 -18.53 5.48 22.51
CA ASP A 36 -18.06 6.11 23.75
C ASP A 36 -16.59 5.77 24.09
N LEU A 37 -15.72 5.77 23.10
CA LEU A 37 -14.32 5.35 23.25
C LEU A 37 -13.45 6.30 24.09
N GLY A 38 -14.00 7.43 24.56
CA GLY A 38 -13.32 8.40 25.42
C GLY A 38 -12.61 9.51 24.62
N ASP A 39 -11.43 9.93 25.07
CA ASP A 39 -10.72 11.11 24.56
C ASP A 39 -9.62 10.74 23.57
N ALA A 40 -9.41 11.62 22.60
CA ALA A 40 -8.30 11.56 21.64
C ALA A 40 -7.65 12.94 21.45
N LYS A 41 -6.42 12.95 20.93
CA LYS A 41 -5.74 14.19 20.52
C LYS A 41 -6.44 14.83 19.33
N GLU A 42 -6.94 14.00 18.42
CA GLU A 42 -7.65 14.41 17.20
C GLU A 42 -8.97 13.62 17.09
N VAL A 43 -10.00 14.29 16.60
CA VAL A 43 -11.32 13.69 16.33
C VAL A 43 -11.73 14.05 14.92
N MET A 44 -12.04 13.03 14.12
CA MET A 44 -12.57 13.16 12.77
C MET A 44 -14.04 12.76 12.77
N ASP A 45 -14.94 13.67 12.39
CA ASP A 45 -16.35 13.35 12.17
C ASP A 45 -16.55 12.75 10.77
N ALA A 46 -16.99 11.51 10.73
CA ALA A 46 -17.31 10.77 9.50
C ALA A 46 -18.83 10.59 9.33
N SER A 47 -19.66 11.49 9.90
CA SER A 47 -21.11 11.45 9.75
C SER A 47 -21.53 11.40 8.27
N GLY A 48 -22.31 10.40 7.90
CA GLY A 48 -22.76 10.21 6.51
C GLY A 48 -21.71 9.62 5.57
N LEU A 49 -20.52 9.30 6.07
CA LEU A 49 -19.45 8.68 5.29
C LEU A 49 -19.34 7.17 5.60
N VAL A 50 -18.81 6.43 4.63
CA VAL A 50 -18.39 5.04 4.81
C VAL A 50 -16.91 5.02 5.18
N VAL A 51 -16.57 4.33 6.25
CA VAL A 51 -15.19 4.10 6.69
C VAL A 51 -14.85 2.64 6.43
N SER A 52 -13.97 2.41 5.49
CA SER A 52 -13.52 1.07 5.07
C SER A 52 -12.01 0.91 5.28
N PRO A 53 -11.49 -0.32 5.32
CA PRO A 53 -10.07 -0.54 5.12
C PRO A 53 -9.59 0.13 3.84
N GLY A 54 -8.34 0.61 3.84
CA GLY A 54 -7.72 1.14 2.62
C GLY A 54 -7.67 0.09 1.52
N MET A 55 -7.87 0.51 0.28
CA MET A 55 -7.82 -0.42 -0.85
C MET A 55 -6.41 -0.92 -1.09
N VAL A 56 -6.29 -2.19 -1.46
CA VAL A 56 -5.07 -2.81 -1.97
C VAL A 56 -5.21 -2.95 -3.48
N ASP A 57 -4.36 -2.25 -4.23
CA ASP A 57 -4.29 -2.42 -5.68
C ASP A 57 -3.19 -3.44 -6.01
N ALA A 58 -3.59 -4.64 -6.40
CA ALA A 58 -2.69 -5.75 -6.68
C ALA A 58 -2.14 -5.77 -8.12
N HIS A 59 -2.38 -4.73 -8.93
CA HIS A 59 -1.93 -4.69 -10.31
C HIS A 59 -1.64 -3.26 -10.78
N THR A 60 -0.53 -2.69 -10.33
CA THR A 60 -0.11 -1.34 -10.71
C THR A 60 1.11 -1.34 -11.62
N HIS A 61 1.33 -0.25 -12.33
CA HIS A 61 2.46 -0.05 -13.21
C HIS A 61 3.17 1.26 -12.90
N ILE A 62 4.22 1.16 -12.09
CA ILE A 62 5.20 2.24 -11.90
C ILE A 62 6.36 1.97 -12.85
N SER A 63 6.65 2.92 -13.72
CA SER A 63 7.65 2.75 -14.77
C SER A 63 9.05 3.22 -14.35
N GLU A 64 9.28 3.35 -13.06
CA GLU A 64 10.56 3.73 -12.46
C GLU A 64 11.27 2.50 -11.86
N PRO A 65 12.58 2.36 -12.09
CA PRO A 65 13.49 3.22 -12.85
C PRO A 65 13.34 3.17 -14.38
N GLY A 66 13.98 4.11 -15.05
CA GLY A 66 14.20 4.12 -16.50
C GLY A 66 13.10 4.77 -17.34
N ARG A 67 11.83 4.79 -16.87
CA ARG A 67 10.70 5.39 -17.58
C ARG A 67 9.82 6.23 -16.67
N SER A 68 10.39 6.88 -15.66
CA SER A 68 9.66 7.71 -14.68
C SER A 68 8.85 8.85 -15.29
N HIS A 69 9.12 9.23 -16.54
CA HIS A 69 8.31 10.19 -17.29
C HIS A 69 6.92 9.65 -17.72
N TRP A 70 6.71 8.33 -17.68
CA TRP A 70 5.39 7.72 -17.85
C TRP A 70 4.63 7.75 -16.52
N GLU A 71 5.23 7.14 -15.47
CA GLU A 71 4.74 7.17 -14.10
C GLU A 71 5.90 6.83 -13.15
N GLY A 72 6.10 7.69 -12.15
CA GLY A 72 7.10 7.49 -11.10
C GLY A 72 6.48 7.14 -9.77
N TYR A 73 7.29 6.70 -8.82
CA TYR A 73 6.84 6.35 -7.48
C TYR A 73 6.19 7.52 -6.75
N GLU A 74 6.76 8.72 -6.82
CA GLU A 74 6.22 9.88 -6.11
C GLU A 74 4.83 10.26 -6.62
N THR A 75 4.65 10.38 -7.93
CA THR A 75 3.38 10.77 -8.54
C THR A 75 2.34 9.67 -8.43
N GLY A 76 2.71 8.44 -8.77
CA GLY A 76 1.81 7.29 -8.74
C GLY A 76 1.29 6.97 -7.35
N THR A 77 2.16 6.96 -6.32
CA THR A 77 1.74 6.67 -4.95
C THR A 77 0.91 7.80 -4.34
N ARG A 78 1.16 9.06 -4.71
CA ARG A 78 0.31 10.20 -4.31
C ARG A 78 -1.07 10.13 -4.97
N ALA A 79 -1.14 9.78 -6.25
CA ALA A 79 -2.41 9.58 -6.95
C ALA A 79 -3.20 8.42 -6.34
N ALA A 80 -2.55 7.30 -6.04
CA ALA A 80 -3.13 6.15 -5.37
C ALA A 80 -3.70 6.52 -3.99
N ALA A 81 -2.92 7.21 -3.15
CA ALA A 81 -3.38 7.71 -1.85
C ALA A 81 -4.61 8.62 -1.98
N LYS A 82 -4.64 9.52 -2.97
CA LYS A 82 -5.78 10.38 -3.24
C LYS A 82 -7.03 9.59 -3.64
N GLY A 83 -6.88 8.43 -4.27
CA GLY A 83 -7.95 7.50 -4.63
C GLY A 83 -8.37 6.55 -3.50
N GLY A 84 -7.73 6.61 -2.32
CA GLY A 84 -8.05 5.73 -1.18
C GLY A 84 -7.31 4.39 -1.20
N ILE A 85 -6.31 4.23 -2.06
CA ILE A 85 -5.41 3.08 -2.06
C ILE A 85 -4.34 3.31 -1.00
N THR A 86 -4.12 2.32 -0.14
CA THR A 86 -3.12 2.38 0.93
C THR A 86 -1.95 1.43 0.71
N THR A 87 -2.13 0.47 -0.18
CA THR A 87 -1.10 -0.51 -0.54
C THR A 87 -1.20 -0.84 -2.02
N MET A 88 -0.09 -0.88 -2.72
CA MET A 88 -0.06 -1.30 -4.12
C MET A 88 0.95 -2.43 -4.33
N ILE A 89 0.65 -3.31 -5.29
CA ILE A 89 1.57 -4.35 -5.76
C ILE A 89 1.93 -4.03 -7.21
N GLU A 90 3.19 -3.79 -7.43
CA GLU A 90 3.69 -3.27 -8.69
C GLU A 90 4.20 -4.38 -9.60
N MET A 91 3.85 -4.27 -10.88
CA MET A 91 4.20 -5.25 -11.92
C MET A 91 5.68 -5.16 -12.32
N PRO A 92 6.30 -6.29 -12.73
CA PRO A 92 7.76 -6.35 -12.83
C PRO A 92 8.36 -5.90 -14.18
N LEU A 93 7.54 -5.59 -15.19
CA LEU A 93 8.04 -5.55 -16.57
C LEU A 93 8.04 -4.17 -17.26
N ASN A 94 7.46 -3.14 -16.64
CA ASN A 94 7.31 -1.83 -17.30
C ASN A 94 8.51 -0.88 -17.12
N GLN A 95 9.29 -1.07 -16.08
CA GLN A 95 10.50 -0.31 -15.80
C GLN A 95 11.72 -0.84 -16.60
N LEU A 96 12.81 -0.10 -16.60
CA LEU A 96 14.08 -0.50 -17.21
C LEU A 96 15.22 -0.39 -16.18
N PRO A 97 15.88 -1.50 -15.86
CA PRO A 97 15.63 -2.88 -16.33
C PRO A 97 14.35 -3.47 -15.74
N ALA A 98 13.78 -4.48 -16.43
CA ALA A 98 12.68 -5.28 -15.87
C ALA A 98 13.17 -6.04 -14.62
N THR A 99 12.26 -6.31 -13.66
CA THR A 99 12.59 -6.94 -12.38
C THR A 99 12.69 -8.47 -12.53
N VAL A 100 13.81 -8.94 -13.06
CA VAL A 100 14.02 -10.36 -13.40
C VAL A 100 15.21 -11.01 -12.70
N ASP A 101 15.94 -10.24 -11.89
CA ASP A 101 17.08 -10.70 -11.08
C ASP A 101 17.29 -9.79 -9.86
N ARG A 102 18.19 -10.20 -8.96
CA ARG A 102 18.52 -9.46 -7.74
C ARG A 102 18.93 -8.01 -8.03
N ALA A 103 19.78 -7.78 -8.99
CA ALA A 103 20.29 -6.44 -9.28
C ALA A 103 19.16 -5.48 -9.73
N SER A 104 18.25 -5.96 -10.57
CA SER A 104 17.12 -5.16 -11.07
C SER A 104 16.09 -4.85 -9.99
N ILE A 105 15.82 -5.76 -9.04
CA ILE A 105 14.90 -5.48 -7.92
C ILE A 105 15.53 -4.51 -6.92
N GLU A 106 16.81 -4.61 -6.63
CA GLU A 106 17.54 -3.68 -5.76
C GLU A 106 17.51 -2.26 -6.33
N LEU A 107 17.74 -2.08 -7.63
CA LEU A 107 17.59 -0.79 -8.32
C LEU A 107 16.18 -0.22 -8.17
N LYS A 108 15.16 -1.08 -8.19
CA LYS A 108 13.78 -0.68 -8.05
C LYS A 108 13.46 -0.23 -6.62
N PHE A 109 13.94 -0.95 -5.61
CA PHE A 109 13.82 -0.53 -4.23
C PHE A 109 14.54 0.81 -3.97
N ASP A 110 15.72 1.00 -4.52
CA ASP A 110 16.44 2.26 -4.41
C ASP A 110 15.68 3.41 -5.11
N ALA A 111 15.08 3.15 -6.26
CA ALA A 111 14.27 4.15 -6.97
C ALA A 111 13.02 4.57 -6.17
N ALA A 112 12.42 3.66 -5.40
CA ALA A 112 11.24 3.92 -4.56
C ALA A 112 11.58 4.66 -3.26
N LYS A 113 12.81 4.59 -2.80
CA LYS A 113 13.25 5.07 -1.49
C LYS A 113 12.97 6.56 -1.29
N GLY A 114 12.24 6.89 -0.25
CA GLY A 114 11.87 8.27 0.11
C GLY A 114 10.81 8.92 -0.79
N LYS A 115 10.21 8.17 -1.73
CA LYS A 115 9.18 8.68 -2.66
C LYS A 115 7.79 8.13 -2.38
N LEU A 116 7.67 7.09 -1.57
CA LEU A 116 6.39 6.42 -1.33
C LEU A 116 5.48 7.21 -0.41
N THR A 117 4.25 7.45 -0.82
CA THR A 117 3.17 8.02 0.00
C THR A 117 2.31 6.91 0.63
N ILE A 118 2.26 5.74 0.01
CA ILE A 118 1.58 4.52 0.48
C ILE A 118 2.55 3.35 0.48
N ASP A 119 2.15 2.23 1.07
CA ASP A 119 2.94 1.00 0.99
C ASP A 119 2.99 0.46 -0.44
N ALA A 120 4.16 -0.02 -0.84
CA ALA A 120 4.37 -0.62 -2.15
C ALA A 120 5.12 -1.94 -2.03
N ALA A 121 4.55 -3.01 -2.57
CA ALA A 121 5.19 -4.30 -2.74
C ALA A 121 5.55 -4.52 -4.21
N GLN A 122 6.51 -5.41 -4.46
CA GLN A 122 7.03 -5.67 -5.79
C GLN A 122 6.79 -7.12 -6.20
N LEU A 123 6.43 -7.35 -7.45
CA LEU A 123 6.49 -8.67 -8.07
C LEU A 123 7.81 -8.88 -8.79
N GLY A 124 8.29 -10.12 -8.74
CA GLY A 124 9.37 -10.58 -9.60
C GLY A 124 8.85 -11.01 -10.98
N GLY A 125 9.61 -10.72 -12.03
CA GLY A 125 9.30 -11.17 -13.38
C GLY A 125 9.71 -12.62 -13.58
N LEU A 126 8.79 -13.45 -14.09
CA LEU A 126 9.08 -14.79 -14.56
C LEU A 126 9.23 -14.75 -16.09
N VAL A 127 10.41 -15.03 -16.56
CA VAL A 127 10.75 -15.05 -17.98
C VAL A 127 11.52 -16.33 -18.33
N SER A 128 11.59 -16.69 -19.59
CA SER A 128 12.15 -17.96 -20.03
C SER A 128 13.62 -18.21 -19.67
N TYR A 129 14.36 -17.16 -19.36
CA TYR A 129 15.80 -17.21 -19.07
C TYR A 129 16.18 -16.99 -17.59
N ASN A 130 15.20 -16.91 -16.65
CA ASN A 130 15.51 -16.72 -15.22
C ASN A 130 14.81 -17.72 -14.27
N ILE A 131 14.28 -18.82 -14.78
CA ILE A 131 13.52 -19.80 -13.96
C ILE A 131 14.39 -20.37 -12.84
N ASP A 132 15.66 -20.61 -13.09
CA ASP A 132 16.64 -21.13 -12.14
C ASP A 132 17.09 -20.09 -11.09
N ARG A 133 16.75 -18.82 -11.27
CA ARG A 133 17.16 -17.70 -10.43
C ARG A 133 16.02 -17.05 -9.64
N LEU A 134 14.81 -17.59 -9.70
CA LEU A 134 13.65 -17.02 -9.01
C LEU A 134 13.85 -16.92 -7.49
N HIS A 135 14.61 -17.85 -6.90
CA HIS A 135 14.95 -17.81 -5.48
C HIS A 135 15.72 -16.54 -5.08
N GLU A 136 16.52 -15.95 -5.97
CA GLU A 136 17.23 -14.70 -5.69
C GLU A 136 16.25 -13.53 -5.49
N LEU A 137 15.13 -13.51 -6.22
CA LEU A 137 14.08 -12.50 -6.10
C LEU A 137 13.26 -12.72 -4.83
N ASP A 138 12.93 -13.98 -4.50
CA ASP A 138 12.22 -14.35 -3.28
C ASP A 138 13.01 -13.93 -2.03
N GLU A 139 14.30 -14.22 -1.98
CA GLU A 139 15.19 -13.83 -0.88
C GLU A 139 15.26 -12.30 -0.66
N VAL A 140 15.12 -11.50 -1.71
CA VAL A 140 15.11 -10.03 -1.62
C VAL A 140 13.76 -9.49 -1.16
N GLY A 141 12.69 -10.31 -1.20
CA GLY A 141 11.39 -10.00 -0.63
C GLY A 141 10.34 -9.54 -1.65
N VAL A 142 10.37 -10.06 -2.89
CA VAL A 142 9.21 -9.94 -3.77
C VAL A 142 8.02 -10.71 -3.16
N VAL A 143 6.81 -10.20 -3.37
CA VAL A 143 5.60 -10.81 -2.79
C VAL A 143 4.97 -11.87 -3.71
N GLY A 144 5.55 -12.13 -4.85
CA GLY A 144 5.12 -13.12 -5.82
C GLY A 144 5.78 -12.91 -7.18
N PHE A 145 5.31 -13.66 -8.18
CA PHE A 145 5.87 -13.63 -9.53
C PHE A 145 4.79 -13.41 -10.59
N ARG A 146 5.19 -12.76 -11.67
CA ARG A 146 4.32 -12.49 -12.81
C ARG A 146 5.06 -12.78 -14.12
N SER A 147 4.44 -13.56 -15.02
CA SER A 147 4.90 -13.80 -16.39
C SER A 147 4.20 -12.87 -17.39
#